data_01a419fbf2a3466a54d1a9f90af78c5f
#
_entry.id   01a419fbf2a3466a54d1a9f90af78c5f
#
_cell.length_a   1.000
_cell.length_b   1.000
_cell.length_c   1.000
_cell.angle_alpha   90.00
_cell.angle_beta   90.00
_cell.angle_gamma   90.00
#
_symmetry.space_group_name_H-M   'P 1'
#
loop_
_entity.id
_entity.type
_entity.pdbx_description
1 polymer ?
#
loop_
_entity_poly.entity_id
_entity_poly.type
_entity_poly.pdbx_seq_one_letter_code
_entity_poly.pdbx_strand_id
1 'polypeptide(L)'
;WKDEGVMLDLKSDQVAWADGNAWAPCIEEKMVDGKYKYFFYFSGNPVAGGGKQIGVAVADSPIGPFKDLGHPIITESPVGHGQQIDVDVFTDPVSGKSYLYWGNGYMAGAELNEDMLSIKENTLTVLTPKGGSLKDYAFREAAYVFYRNGLYYFMWSVDDTGSPNYHVAYGTSKSPLGPIKVAKKPVVLIQDPAKEIYGPAHNAVLQIPGTDEWYIVYHRINKNFIDREKGPGVHREVCIDRMEFNPDGTIRKVVPFYSSVFSVSRLFPLPSASIVQT
;
A
#
# COMPACT_ATOMS: atom_id res chain seq x y z
N TRP A 1 8.01 5.70 17.93
CA TRP A 1 8.46 5.83 16.55
C TRP A 1 9.81 6.53 16.53
N LYS A 2 10.68 6.11 15.63
CA LYS A 2 11.96 6.78 15.35
C LYS A 2 11.96 7.20 13.89
N ASP A 3 12.32 8.44 13.61
CA ASP A 3 12.55 8.94 12.25
C ASP A 3 13.94 8.47 11.79
N GLU A 4 13.97 7.67 10.74
CA GLU A 4 15.23 7.16 10.15
C GLU A 4 15.74 8.05 9.00
N GLY A 5 15.07 9.17 8.72
CA GLY A 5 15.44 10.13 7.69
C GLY A 5 14.99 9.75 6.28
N VAL A 6 15.58 10.39 5.29
CA VAL A 6 15.28 10.19 3.87
C VAL A 6 15.99 8.93 3.38
N MET A 7 15.23 7.95 2.90
CA MET A 7 15.76 6.69 2.38
C MET A 7 16.18 6.78 0.91
N LEU A 8 15.48 7.59 0.11
CA LEU A 8 15.73 7.79 -1.31
C LEU A 8 15.27 9.20 -1.71
N ASP A 9 16.15 9.97 -2.34
CA ASP A 9 15.83 11.33 -2.81
C ASP A 9 15.87 11.41 -4.34
N LEU A 10 14.69 11.58 -4.97
CA LEU A 10 14.55 11.69 -6.41
C LEU A 10 15.13 13.00 -6.98
N LYS A 11 15.44 13.98 -6.13
CA LYS A 11 16.05 15.24 -6.55
C LYS A 11 17.58 15.24 -6.45
N SER A 12 18.14 14.10 -6.07
CA SER A 12 19.58 13.87 -6.03
C SER A 12 20.03 12.99 -7.20
N ASP A 13 21.30 12.67 -7.26
CA ASP A 13 21.90 11.72 -8.21
C ASP A 13 21.61 10.24 -7.87
N GLN A 14 20.86 9.97 -6.80
CA GLN A 14 20.46 8.62 -6.41
C GLN A 14 19.51 7.98 -7.42
N VAL A 15 18.67 8.77 -8.11
CA VAL A 15 17.73 8.30 -9.12
C VAL A 15 17.89 9.10 -10.40
N ALA A 16 18.50 8.50 -11.41
CA ALA A 16 18.84 9.21 -12.66
C ALA A 16 17.65 9.42 -13.61
N TRP A 17 16.60 8.61 -13.50
CA TRP A 17 15.48 8.61 -14.43
C TRP A 17 14.27 9.45 -13.97
N ALA A 18 14.18 9.81 -12.67
CA ALA A 18 13.07 10.58 -12.12
C ALA A 18 13.57 11.71 -11.20
N ASP A 19 12.83 12.83 -11.18
CA ASP A 19 13.22 14.05 -10.45
C ASP A 19 12.13 14.62 -9.52
N GLY A 20 11.01 13.93 -9.39
CA GLY A 20 9.92 14.41 -8.54
C GLY A 20 8.77 13.42 -8.38
N ASN A 21 7.81 13.80 -7.53
CA ASN A 21 6.61 13.03 -7.21
C ASN A 21 6.92 11.61 -6.72
N ALA A 22 7.84 11.50 -5.76
CA ALA A 22 8.08 10.27 -4.99
C ALA A 22 6.83 9.93 -4.15
N TRP A 23 5.80 9.38 -4.81
CA TRP A 23 4.50 9.13 -4.17
C TRP A 23 4.34 7.67 -3.79
N ALA A 24 3.60 7.46 -2.68
CA ALA A 24 3.10 6.18 -2.22
C ALA A 24 4.07 5.01 -2.43
N PRO A 25 5.25 5.04 -1.81
CA PRO A 25 6.19 3.93 -1.89
C PRO A 25 5.71 2.75 -1.07
N CYS A 26 6.16 1.54 -1.43
CA CYS A 26 6.11 0.38 -0.56
C CYS A 26 7.50 -0.24 -0.41
N ILE A 27 7.66 -1.03 0.64
CA ILE A 27 8.88 -1.78 0.89
C ILE A 27 8.52 -3.24 1.13
N GLU A 28 9.27 -4.13 0.51
CA GLU A 28 9.11 -5.57 0.68
C GLU A 28 10.44 -6.21 1.07
N GLU A 29 10.40 -7.10 2.05
CA GLU A 29 11.52 -7.93 2.44
C GLU A 29 11.44 -9.28 1.73
N LYS A 30 12.53 -9.73 1.14
CA LYS A 30 12.61 -11.07 0.56
C LYS A 30 13.97 -11.69 0.73
N MET A 31 14.00 -12.99 0.94
CA MET A 31 15.23 -13.76 0.94
C MET A 31 15.66 -14.05 -0.52
N VAL A 32 16.82 -13.53 -0.89
CA VAL A 32 17.44 -13.74 -2.19
C VAL A 32 18.85 -14.26 -1.95
N ASP A 33 19.20 -15.40 -2.54
CA ASP A 33 20.52 -16.06 -2.40
C ASP A 33 20.95 -16.24 -0.94
N GLY A 34 20.01 -16.60 -0.06
CA GLY A 34 20.27 -16.88 1.35
C GLY A 34 20.48 -15.64 2.24
N LYS A 35 20.20 -14.44 1.71
CA LYS A 35 20.25 -13.17 2.45
C LYS A 35 18.95 -12.41 2.31
N TYR A 36 18.54 -11.72 3.36
CA TYR A 36 17.44 -10.76 3.26
C TYR A 36 17.87 -9.56 2.44
N LYS A 37 17.01 -9.18 1.49
CA LYS A 37 17.08 -7.96 0.70
C LYS A 37 15.79 -7.18 0.92
N TYR A 38 15.89 -5.86 0.81
CA TYR A 38 14.80 -4.92 0.96
C TYR A 38 14.60 -4.20 -0.37
N PHE A 39 13.39 -4.28 -0.89
CA PHE A 39 13.01 -3.73 -2.18
C PHE A 39 12.07 -2.56 -1.95
N PHE A 40 12.52 -1.37 -2.30
CA PHE A 40 11.78 -0.12 -2.13
C PHE A 40 11.23 0.31 -3.48
N TYR A 41 9.93 0.12 -3.68
CA TYR A 41 9.24 0.50 -4.90
C TYR A 41 8.63 1.89 -4.73
N PHE A 42 8.71 2.71 -5.77
CA PHE A 42 8.25 4.09 -5.74
C PHE A 42 7.77 4.56 -7.11
N SER A 43 6.88 5.53 -7.12
CA SER A 43 6.52 6.25 -8.34
C SER A 43 7.35 7.53 -8.46
N GLY A 44 7.59 7.96 -9.69
CA GLY A 44 8.31 9.19 -9.97
C GLY A 44 7.94 9.80 -11.31
N ASN A 45 8.16 11.11 -11.46
CA ASN A 45 8.09 11.79 -12.74
C ASN A 45 9.41 11.53 -13.49
N PRO A 46 9.35 10.95 -14.70
CA PRO A 46 10.56 10.76 -15.49
C PRO A 46 11.15 12.10 -15.97
N VAL A 47 12.47 12.22 -15.88
CA VAL A 47 13.23 13.40 -16.37
C VAL A 47 12.96 13.65 -17.85
N ALA A 48 12.77 12.58 -18.64
CA ALA A 48 12.43 12.65 -20.06
C ALA A 48 11.00 13.17 -20.33
N GLY A 49 10.22 13.45 -19.30
CA GLY A 49 8.80 13.82 -19.42
C GLY A 49 7.88 12.61 -19.62
N GLY A 50 6.57 12.88 -19.72
CA GLY A 50 5.55 11.84 -19.86
C GLY A 50 4.77 11.57 -18.57
N GLY A 51 4.07 10.42 -18.51
CA GLY A 51 3.34 9.96 -17.36
C GLY A 51 4.26 9.45 -16.26
N LYS A 52 3.75 9.35 -15.03
CA LYS A 52 4.49 8.75 -13.93
C LYS A 52 4.87 7.31 -14.23
N GLN A 53 5.99 6.89 -13.67
CA GLN A 53 6.57 5.55 -13.84
C GLN A 53 6.92 4.98 -12.47
N ILE A 54 7.04 3.67 -12.39
CA ILE A 54 7.39 2.97 -11.15
C ILE A 54 8.80 2.41 -11.27
N GLY A 55 9.64 2.71 -10.28
CA GLY A 55 10.97 2.14 -10.12
C GLY A 55 11.12 1.29 -8.88
N VAL A 56 12.28 0.69 -8.73
CA VAL A 56 12.68 -0.08 -7.57
C VAL A 56 14.12 0.22 -7.18
N ALA A 57 14.35 0.37 -5.88
CA ALA A 57 15.67 0.47 -5.29
C ALA A 57 15.88 -0.66 -4.28
N VAL A 58 17.11 -1.14 -4.12
CA VAL A 58 17.44 -2.31 -3.30
C VAL A 58 18.45 -1.97 -2.23
N ALA A 59 18.29 -2.57 -1.05
CA ALA A 59 19.22 -2.46 0.06
C ALA A 59 19.42 -3.80 0.78
N ASP A 60 20.48 -3.87 1.57
CA ASP A 60 20.75 -4.99 2.49
C ASP A 60 20.17 -4.74 3.91
N SER A 61 19.53 -3.60 4.11
CA SER A 61 18.94 -3.17 5.37
C SER A 61 17.59 -2.46 5.12
N PRO A 62 16.59 -2.58 6.01
CA PRO A 62 15.28 -1.94 5.84
C PRO A 62 15.34 -0.41 5.84
N ILE A 63 16.41 0.17 6.36
CA ILE A 63 16.65 1.63 6.39
C ILE A 63 17.65 2.09 5.33
N GLY A 64 18.05 1.20 4.42
CA GLY A 64 18.99 1.49 3.34
C GLY A 64 20.47 1.35 3.73
N PRO A 65 21.42 1.97 3.00
CA PRO A 65 21.16 2.83 1.84
C PRO A 65 20.56 2.05 0.66
N PHE A 66 19.54 2.62 0.03
CA PHE A 66 18.90 2.05 -1.15
C PHE A 66 19.64 2.48 -2.43
N LYS A 67 19.84 1.53 -3.32
CA LYS A 67 20.42 1.74 -4.65
C LYS A 67 19.33 1.54 -5.70
N ASP A 68 19.01 2.60 -6.43
CA ASP A 68 18.07 2.55 -7.56
C ASP A 68 18.55 1.62 -8.66
N LEU A 69 17.62 0.95 -9.34
CA LEU A 69 17.92 0.07 -10.48
C LEU A 69 18.49 0.82 -11.69
N GLY A 70 18.30 2.15 -11.76
CA GLY A 70 18.76 3.02 -12.83
C GLY A 70 17.75 3.24 -13.95
N HIS A 71 16.62 2.55 -13.91
CA HIS A 71 15.51 2.70 -14.85
C HIS A 71 14.20 2.25 -14.22
N PRO A 72 13.04 2.73 -14.69
CA PRO A 72 11.74 2.28 -14.21
C PRO A 72 11.44 0.85 -14.67
N ILE A 73 10.61 0.15 -13.88
CA ILE A 73 10.12 -1.20 -14.20
C ILE A 73 8.70 -1.20 -14.79
N ILE A 74 7.94 -0.12 -14.56
CA ILE A 74 6.64 0.12 -15.19
C ILE A 74 6.65 1.51 -15.81
N THR A 75 6.49 1.58 -17.12
CA THR A 75 6.63 2.83 -17.90
C THR A 75 5.31 3.34 -18.45
N GLU A 76 4.31 2.46 -18.64
CA GLU A 76 3.05 2.82 -19.27
C GLU A 76 1.86 2.07 -18.68
N SER A 77 0.66 2.59 -18.97
CA SER A 77 -0.59 2.00 -18.54
C SER A 77 -1.00 0.84 -19.46
N PRO A 78 -1.36 -0.34 -18.91
CA PRO A 78 -1.85 -1.45 -19.72
C PRO A 78 -3.24 -1.19 -20.34
N VAL A 79 -3.90 -0.08 -19.98
CA VAL A 79 -5.22 0.31 -20.49
C VAL A 79 -5.20 1.61 -21.28
N GLY A 80 -4.02 2.22 -21.52
CA GLY A 80 -3.85 3.43 -22.30
C GLY A 80 -4.29 4.74 -21.63
N HIS A 81 -4.65 4.69 -20.33
CA HIS A 81 -5.03 5.87 -19.54
C HIS A 81 -4.68 5.67 -18.07
N GLY A 82 -4.86 6.69 -17.21
CA GLY A 82 -4.55 6.66 -15.79
C GLY A 82 -3.06 6.90 -15.51
N GLN A 83 -2.63 6.60 -14.29
CA GLN A 83 -1.26 6.84 -13.84
C GLN A 83 -0.64 5.59 -13.24
N GLN A 84 0.67 5.41 -13.41
CA GLN A 84 1.48 4.35 -12.80
C GLN A 84 1.98 4.84 -11.45
N ILE A 85 1.12 4.72 -10.44
CA ILE A 85 1.40 5.12 -9.05
C ILE A 85 0.84 4.10 -8.06
N ASP A 86 1.07 4.33 -6.79
CA ASP A 86 0.52 3.59 -5.65
C ASP A 86 0.84 2.10 -5.75
N VAL A 87 2.12 1.85 -5.89
CA VAL A 87 2.64 0.50 -5.99
C VAL A 87 2.56 -0.22 -4.64
N ASP A 88 2.09 -1.47 -4.69
CA ASP A 88 2.14 -2.40 -3.56
C ASP A 88 2.74 -3.73 -4.01
N VAL A 89 3.47 -4.38 -3.13
CA VAL A 89 4.05 -5.72 -3.35
C VAL A 89 3.56 -6.67 -2.27
N PHE A 90 3.13 -7.84 -2.72
CA PHE A 90 2.67 -8.91 -1.87
C PHE A 90 3.41 -10.20 -2.20
N THR A 91 4.09 -10.77 -1.21
CA THR A 91 4.66 -12.12 -1.31
C THR A 91 3.65 -13.13 -0.79
N ASP A 92 3.18 -13.99 -1.68
CA ASP A 92 2.16 -14.98 -1.38
C ASP A 92 2.70 -16.08 -0.45
N PRO A 93 2.17 -16.23 0.76
CA PRO A 93 2.65 -17.23 1.72
C PRO A 93 2.37 -18.68 1.28
N VAL A 94 1.52 -18.89 0.28
CA VAL A 94 1.18 -20.23 -0.23
C VAL A 94 2.18 -20.69 -1.28
N SER A 95 2.51 -19.83 -2.24
CA SER A 95 3.40 -20.17 -3.36
C SER A 95 4.83 -19.64 -3.21
N GLY A 96 5.07 -18.69 -2.31
CA GLY A 96 6.35 -17.98 -2.18
C GLY A 96 6.63 -16.99 -3.31
N LYS A 97 5.72 -16.84 -4.26
CA LYS A 97 5.84 -15.90 -5.37
C LYS A 97 5.45 -14.49 -4.93
N SER A 98 6.07 -13.49 -5.54
CA SER A 98 5.76 -12.09 -5.27
C SER A 98 4.99 -11.46 -6.43
N TYR A 99 4.07 -10.56 -6.10
CA TYR A 99 3.19 -9.89 -7.05
C TYR A 99 3.26 -8.39 -6.84
N LEU A 100 3.32 -7.64 -7.94
CA LEU A 100 3.26 -6.19 -7.96
C LEU A 100 1.85 -5.75 -8.35
N TYR A 101 1.30 -4.77 -7.61
CA TYR A 101 0.01 -4.13 -7.92
C TYR A 101 0.21 -2.63 -8.01
N TRP A 102 -0.51 -1.95 -8.93
CA TRP A 102 -0.39 -0.51 -9.11
C TRP A 102 -1.58 0.06 -9.88
N GLY A 103 -1.63 1.38 -9.94
CA GLY A 103 -2.48 2.12 -10.86
C GLY A 103 -3.41 3.13 -10.20
N ASN A 104 -3.71 4.19 -10.94
CA ASN A 104 -4.72 5.19 -10.63
C ASN A 104 -5.65 5.32 -11.84
N GLY A 105 -6.96 5.17 -11.59
CA GLY A 105 -7.98 5.03 -12.63
C GLY A 105 -8.10 3.61 -13.20
N TYR A 106 -7.19 2.74 -12.85
CA TYR A 106 -7.20 1.30 -13.11
C TYR A 106 -6.38 0.57 -12.03
N MET A 107 -6.64 -0.70 -11.83
CA MET A 107 -5.80 -1.60 -11.05
C MET A 107 -5.14 -2.61 -11.99
N ALA A 108 -3.84 -2.67 -11.98
CA ALA A 108 -3.07 -3.73 -12.65
C ALA A 108 -2.35 -4.60 -11.62
N GLY A 109 -2.01 -5.81 -12.00
CA GLY A 109 -1.18 -6.70 -11.20
C GLY A 109 -0.38 -7.65 -12.10
N ALA A 110 0.81 -8.04 -11.64
CA ALA A 110 1.66 -9.01 -12.33
C ALA A 110 2.53 -9.78 -11.32
N GLU A 111 2.92 -11.00 -11.66
CA GLU A 111 3.95 -11.74 -10.91
C GLU A 111 5.32 -11.07 -11.14
N LEU A 112 6.07 -10.84 -10.07
CA LEU A 112 7.47 -10.41 -10.17
C LEU A 112 8.38 -11.60 -10.55
N ASN A 113 9.46 -11.32 -11.23
CA ASN A 113 10.56 -12.27 -11.37
C ASN A 113 11.22 -12.51 -9.99
N GLU A 114 11.98 -13.58 -9.86
CA GLU A 114 12.58 -13.99 -8.58
C GLU A 114 13.54 -12.94 -8.01
N ASP A 115 14.17 -12.16 -8.90
CA ASP A 115 15.05 -11.04 -8.53
C ASP A 115 14.32 -9.82 -7.99
N MET A 116 12.97 -9.78 -8.08
CA MET A 116 12.12 -8.67 -7.64
C MET A 116 12.31 -7.36 -8.44
N LEU A 117 13.03 -7.38 -9.55
CA LEU A 117 13.44 -6.18 -10.31
C LEU A 117 12.66 -5.98 -11.60
N SER A 118 11.77 -6.90 -11.94
CA SER A 118 10.93 -6.84 -13.13
C SER A 118 9.68 -7.69 -12.98
N ILE A 119 8.65 -7.42 -13.79
CA ILE A 119 7.45 -8.26 -13.85
C ILE A 119 7.61 -9.37 -14.90
N LYS A 120 6.86 -10.46 -14.71
CA LYS A 120 6.63 -11.46 -15.75
C LYS A 120 5.52 -10.96 -16.66
N GLU A 121 5.87 -10.40 -17.81
CA GLU A 121 4.95 -9.75 -18.75
C GLU A 121 3.73 -10.60 -19.12
N ASN A 122 3.89 -11.90 -19.27
CA ASN A 122 2.80 -12.82 -19.59
C ASN A 122 1.79 -13.02 -18.45
N THR A 123 2.04 -12.46 -17.27
CA THR A 123 1.13 -12.49 -16.11
C THR A 123 0.40 -11.17 -15.89
N LEU A 124 0.75 -10.12 -16.63
CA LEU A 124 0.13 -8.81 -16.52
C LEU A 124 -1.38 -8.89 -16.70
N THR A 125 -2.11 -8.45 -15.71
CA THR A 125 -3.57 -8.58 -15.64
C THR A 125 -4.19 -7.28 -15.17
N VAL A 126 -5.26 -6.84 -15.84
CA VAL A 126 -6.09 -5.72 -15.38
C VAL A 126 -7.11 -6.26 -14.39
N LEU A 127 -7.02 -5.79 -13.16
CA LEU A 127 -7.79 -6.27 -12.00
C LEU A 127 -8.89 -5.30 -11.58
N THR A 128 -9.04 -4.16 -12.23
CA THR A 128 -9.98 -3.11 -11.85
C THR A 128 -11.37 -3.67 -11.57
N PRO A 129 -11.92 -3.54 -10.36
CA PRO A 129 -13.28 -3.94 -10.05
C PRO A 129 -14.26 -3.17 -10.93
N LYS A 130 -15.19 -3.88 -11.58
CA LYS A 130 -16.18 -3.27 -12.47
C LYS A 130 -17.36 -2.68 -11.69
N GLY A 131 -17.84 -1.51 -12.10
CA GLY A 131 -19.00 -0.86 -11.51
C GLY A 131 -18.67 -0.12 -10.22
N GLY A 132 -19.70 0.13 -9.41
CA GLY A 132 -19.58 0.94 -8.20
C GLY A 132 -19.73 2.44 -8.47
N SER A 133 -19.78 3.18 -7.38
CA SER A 133 -19.83 4.63 -7.36
C SER A 133 -18.82 5.18 -6.35
N LEU A 134 -18.61 6.49 -6.34
CA LEU A 134 -17.76 7.18 -5.34
C LEU A 134 -18.32 7.09 -3.91
N LYS A 135 -19.49 6.47 -3.71
CA LYS A 135 -20.10 6.25 -2.40
C LYS A 135 -19.90 4.83 -1.87
N ASP A 136 -19.41 3.92 -2.70
CA ASP A 136 -19.29 2.50 -2.33
C ASP A 136 -17.95 1.86 -2.70
N TYR A 137 -17.64 1.56 -3.98
CA TYR A 137 -16.44 0.80 -4.32
C TYR A 137 -15.82 1.12 -5.69
N ALA A 138 -16.19 2.21 -6.33
CA ALA A 138 -15.54 2.60 -7.58
C ALA A 138 -14.03 2.72 -7.37
N PHE A 139 -13.25 1.93 -8.11
CA PHE A 139 -11.79 1.94 -7.95
C PHE A 139 -11.21 3.29 -8.36
N ARG A 140 -10.38 3.86 -7.50
CA ARG A 140 -9.59 5.05 -7.80
C ARG A 140 -8.11 4.73 -7.84
N GLU A 141 -7.54 4.21 -6.74
CA GLU A 141 -6.09 4.03 -6.56
C GLU A 141 -5.76 3.17 -5.34
N ALA A 142 -4.48 3.08 -4.97
CA ALA A 142 -4.00 2.48 -3.72
C ALA A 142 -4.42 1.02 -3.55
N ALA A 143 -4.12 0.19 -4.55
CA ALA A 143 -4.30 -1.25 -4.44
C ALA A 143 -3.42 -1.81 -3.31
N TYR A 144 -4.00 -2.65 -2.46
CA TYR A 144 -3.30 -3.37 -1.39
C TYR A 144 -3.82 -4.80 -1.31
N VAL A 145 -2.92 -5.77 -1.19
CA VAL A 145 -3.30 -7.19 -1.19
C VAL A 145 -2.72 -7.93 0.01
N PHE A 146 -3.55 -8.76 0.64
CA PHE A 146 -3.09 -9.69 1.67
C PHE A 146 -3.84 -11.02 1.59
N TYR A 147 -3.27 -12.06 2.21
CA TYR A 147 -3.85 -13.40 2.24
C TYR A 147 -4.34 -13.75 3.65
N ARG A 148 -5.54 -14.33 3.74
CA ARG A 148 -6.07 -14.88 4.99
C ARG A 148 -7.01 -16.04 4.71
N ASN A 149 -6.76 -17.17 5.36
CA ASN A 149 -7.67 -18.36 5.36
C ASN A 149 -8.13 -18.80 3.97
N GLY A 150 -7.23 -18.91 3.00
CA GLY A 150 -7.53 -19.41 1.65
C GLY A 150 -8.15 -18.37 0.71
N LEU A 151 -8.12 -17.09 1.07
CA LEU A 151 -8.60 -15.96 0.28
C LEU A 151 -7.54 -14.87 0.18
N TYR A 152 -7.42 -14.29 -1.00
CA TYR A 152 -6.71 -13.05 -1.26
C TYR A 152 -7.70 -11.90 -1.12
N TYR A 153 -7.41 -10.97 -0.25
CA TYR A 153 -8.18 -9.76 -0.02
C TYR A 153 -7.53 -8.62 -0.80
N PHE A 154 -8.29 -8.01 -1.66
CA PHE A 154 -7.91 -6.83 -2.42
C PHE A 154 -8.60 -5.63 -1.81
N MET A 155 -7.84 -4.65 -1.36
CA MET A 155 -8.33 -3.38 -0.84
C MET A 155 -7.91 -2.26 -1.78
N TRP A 156 -8.69 -1.21 -1.85
CA TRP A 156 -8.39 -0.04 -2.69
C TRP A 156 -9.07 1.22 -2.17
N SER A 157 -8.59 2.36 -2.62
CA SER A 157 -9.20 3.65 -2.32
C SER A 157 -10.24 4.03 -3.37
N VAL A 158 -11.30 4.65 -2.89
CA VAL A 158 -12.42 5.19 -3.65
C VAL A 158 -12.42 6.70 -3.49
N ASP A 159 -12.71 7.44 -4.57
CA ASP A 159 -12.68 8.90 -4.64
C ASP A 159 -11.23 9.45 -4.67
N ASP A 160 -11.02 10.72 -4.39
CA ASP A 160 -9.75 11.42 -4.47
C ASP A 160 -9.21 11.77 -3.07
N THR A 161 -7.89 11.77 -2.92
CA THR A 161 -7.22 12.05 -1.65
C THR A 161 -7.56 13.43 -1.05
N GLY A 162 -8.02 14.38 -1.86
CA GLY A 162 -8.50 15.69 -1.41
C GLY A 162 -9.97 15.68 -0.96
N SER A 163 -10.69 14.60 -1.20
CA SER A 163 -12.12 14.48 -0.86
C SER A 163 -12.30 14.01 0.59
N PRO A 164 -13.19 14.63 1.36
CA PRO A 164 -13.59 14.10 2.67
C PRO A 164 -14.23 12.71 2.57
N ASN A 165 -14.73 12.34 1.40
CA ASN A 165 -15.33 11.04 1.13
C ASN A 165 -14.30 9.98 0.66
N TYR A 166 -13.02 10.30 0.57
CA TYR A 166 -11.96 9.32 0.28
C TYR A 166 -12.03 8.19 1.29
N HIS A 167 -12.17 6.94 0.84
CA HIS A 167 -12.45 5.81 1.71
C HIS A 167 -11.92 4.49 1.14
N VAL A 168 -11.97 3.42 1.93
CA VAL A 168 -11.46 2.09 1.57
C VAL A 168 -12.60 1.14 1.26
N ALA A 169 -12.50 0.48 0.10
CA ALA A 169 -13.35 -0.65 -0.27
C ALA A 169 -12.52 -1.92 -0.49
N TYR A 170 -13.19 -3.08 -0.56
CA TYR A 170 -12.52 -4.36 -0.77
C TYR A 170 -13.33 -5.37 -1.56
N GLY A 171 -12.64 -6.36 -2.06
CA GLY A 171 -13.15 -7.60 -2.63
C GLY A 171 -12.21 -8.76 -2.33
N THR A 172 -12.58 -9.96 -2.74
CA THR A 172 -11.77 -11.17 -2.52
C THR A 172 -11.58 -11.96 -3.81
N SER A 173 -10.53 -12.77 -3.84
CA SER A 173 -10.26 -13.72 -4.92
C SER A 173 -9.71 -15.03 -4.36
N LYS A 174 -9.73 -16.08 -5.19
CA LYS A 174 -8.99 -17.34 -4.95
C LYS A 174 -7.58 -17.33 -5.54
N SER A 175 -7.22 -16.28 -6.25
CA SER A 175 -5.91 -16.10 -6.89
C SER A 175 -5.37 -14.70 -6.62
N PRO A 176 -4.04 -14.53 -6.48
CA PRO A 176 -3.41 -13.22 -6.33
C PRO A 176 -3.57 -12.32 -7.56
N LEU A 177 -3.88 -12.87 -8.72
CA LEU A 177 -4.17 -12.13 -9.95
C LEU A 177 -5.66 -12.17 -10.34
N GLY A 178 -6.56 -12.26 -9.36
CA GLY A 178 -8.00 -12.18 -9.57
C GLY A 178 -8.63 -13.46 -10.16
N PRO A 179 -9.86 -13.36 -10.70
CA PRO A 179 -10.70 -12.16 -10.71
C PRO A 179 -11.19 -11.76 -9.31
N ILE A 180 -11.35 -10.45 -9.10
CA ILE A 180 -11.82 -9.90 -7.84
C ILE A 180 -13.36 -9.96 -7.78
N LYS A 181 -13.88 -10.59 -6.72
CA LYS A 181 -15.29 -10.53 -6.36
C LYS A 181 -15.49 -9.46 -5.30
N VAL A 182 -16.10 -8.35 -5.68
CA VAL A 182 -16.44 -7.27 -4.74
C VAL A 182 -17.34 -7.79 -3.63
N ALA A 183 -17.06 -7.41 -2.40
CA ALA A 183 -17.84 -7.82 -1.23
C ALA A 183 -19.26 -7.24 -1.28
N LYS A 184 -20.25 -7.95 -0.71
CA LYS A 184 -21.64 -7.45 -0.62
C LYS A 184 -21.75 -6.14 0.17
N LYS A 185 -20.88 -5.96 1.17
CA LYS A 185 -20.69 -4.73 1.93
C LYS A 185 -19.23 -4.31 1.77
N PRO A 186 -18.89 -3.61 0.68
CA PRO A 186 -17.49 -3.42 0.28
C PRO A 186 -16.74 -2.38 1.12
N VAL A 187 -17.44 -1.44 1.75
CA VAL A 187 -16.82 -0.33 2.48
C VAL A 187 -16.23 -0.83 3.80
N VAL A 188 -14.91 -0.75 3.92
CA VAL A 188 -14.16 -1.12 5.12
C VAL A 188 -14.01 0.05 6.08
N LEU A 189 -13.66 1.21 5.56
CA LEU A 189 -13.33 2.41 6.32
C LEU A 189 -13.84 3.63 5.55
N ILE A 190 -14.54 4.54 6.21
CA ILE A 190 -15.11 5.75 5.61
C ILE A 190 -15.18 6.86 6.67
N GLN A 191 -15.33 8.10 6.23
CA GLN A 191 -15.46 9.26 7.08
C GLN A 191 -16.50 9.09 8.21
N ASP A 192 -16.23 9.75 9.33
CA ASP A 192 -17.15 9.93 10.45
C ASP A 192 -17.19 11.42 10.84
N PRO A 193 -18.03 12.24 10.20
CA PRO A 193 -18.09 13.68 10.46
C PRO A 193 -18.44 14.03 11.93
N ALA A 194 -19.17 13.16 12.63
CA ALA A 194 -19.48 13.37 14.05
C ALA A 194 -18.24 13.31 14.94
N LYS A 195 -17.20 12.64 14.48
CA LYS A 195 -15.87 12.57 15.11
C LYS A 195 -14.82 13.42 14.38
N GLU A 196 -15.23 14.26 13.43
CA GLU A 196 -14.32 15.06 12.61
C GLU A 196 -13.26 14.23 11.86
N ILE A 197 -13.62 13.03 11.41
CA ILE A 197 -12.78 12.13 10.63
C ILE A 197 -13.16 12.23 9.16
N TYR A 198 -12.22 12.64 8.31
CA TYR A 198 -12.45 12.89 6.90
C TYR A 198 -11.36 12.21 6.05
N GLY A 199 -11.75 11.67 4.90
CA GLY A 199 -10.88 11.09 3.91
C GLY A 199 -9.97 9.96 4.42
N PRO A 200 -10.46 8.99 5.23
CA PRO A 200 -9.63 7.90 5.73
C PRO A 200 -9.48 6.82 4.65
N ALA A 201 -8.32 6.76 4.01
CA ALA A 201 -8.05 5.78 2.96
C ALA A 201 -6.55 5.52 2.75
N HIS A 202 -6.17 4.97 1.59
CA HIS A 202 -4.81 4.59 1.20
C HIS A 202 -4.15 3.76 2.29
N ASN A 203 -4.63 2.54 2.45
CA ASN A 203 -4.29 1.70 3.58
C ASN A 203 -3.18 0.68 3.28
N ALA A 204 -2.53 0.24 4.35
CA ALA A 204 -1.82 -1.02 4.48
C ALA A 204 -2.46 -1.86 5.57
N VAL A 205 -2.13 -3.14 5.63
CA VAL A 205 -2.62 -4.06 6.67
C VAL A 205 -1.44 -4.71 7.39
N LEU A 206 -1.50 -4.75 8.70
CA LEU A 206 -0.52 -5.40 9.56
C LEU A 206 -1.17 -6.58 10.27
N GLN A 207 -0.61 -7.77 10.11
CA GLN A 207 -0.91 -8.92 10.94
C GLN A 207 0.16 -9.08 12.02
N ILE A 208 -0.26 -9.32 13.26
CA ILE A 208 0.70 -9.70 14.32
C ILE A 208 1.18 -11.13 14.04
N PRO A 209 2.49 -11.33 13.86
CA PRO A 209 3.03 -12.64 13.51
C PRO A 209 2.58 -13.77 14.44
N GLY A 210 2.14 -14.89 13.86
CA GLY A 210 1.68 -16.06 14.59
C GLY A 210 0.28 -15.97 15.21
N THR A 211 -0.47 -14.91 14.92
CA THR A 211 -1.83 -14.67 15.42
C THR A 211 -2.83 -14.37 14.31
N ASP A 212 -4.13 -14.33 14.61
CA ASP A 212 -5.17 -13.77 13.74
C ASP A 212 -5.59 -12.36 14.21
N GLU A 213 -4.62 -11.60 14.69
CA GLU A 213 -4.80 -10.21 15.12
C GLU A 213 -4.30 -9.27 14.01
N TRP A 214 -5.19 -8.40 13.54
CA TRP A 214 -4.99 -7.56 12.35
C TRP A 214 -5.23 -6.10 12.65
N TYR A 215 -4.48 -5.23 12.00
CA TYR A 215 -4.60 -3.78 12.05
C TYR A 215 -4.62 -3.21 10.65
N ILE A 216 -5.41 -2.15 10.46
CA ILE A 216 -5.37 -1.32 9.26
C ILE A 216 -4.60 -0.04 9.58
N VAL A 217 -3.57 0.23 8.79
CA VAL A 217 -2.79 1.47 8.81
C VAL A 217 -3.27 2.31 7.63
N TYR A 218 -3.63 3.55 7.86
CA TYR A 218 -4.21 4.40 6.83
C TYR A 218 -3.88 5.86 7.10
N HIS A 219 -4.11 6.74 6.14
CA HIS A 219 -4.10 8.16 6.42
C HIS A 219 -5.51 8.74 6.46
N ARG A 220 -5.66 9.87 7.11
CA ARG A 220 -6.84 10.74 7.03
C ARG A 220 -6.42 12.19 6.88
N ILE A 221 -7.36 13.06 6.47
CA ILE A 221 -7.14 14.50 6.41
C ILE A 221 -6.94 15.01 7.84
N ASN A 222 -5.86 15.77 8.06
CA ASN A 222 -5.64 16.41 9.34
C ASN A 222 -6.57 17.63 9.47
N LYS A 223 -7.55 17.57 10.37
CA LYS A 223 -8.58 18.59 10.55
C LYS A 223 -8.04 19.99 10.85
N ASN A 224 -6.86 20.11 11.46
CA ASN A 224 -6.25 21.40 11.77
C ASN A 224 -5.71 22.12 10.52
N PHE A 225 -5.68 21.43 9.38
CA PHE A 225 -5.11 21.93 8.13
C PHE A 225 -6.07 21.84 6.93
N ILE A 226 -7.35 21.53 7.18
CA ILE A 226 -8.33 21.27 6.11
C ILE A 226 -8.50 22.46 5.15
N ASP A 227 -8.37 23.68 5.68
CA ASP A 227 -8.56 24.93 4.93
C ASP A 227 -7.24 25.63 4.53
N ARG A 228 -6.08 24.96 4.69
CA ARG A 228 -4.79 25.56 4.36
C ARG A 228 -4.49 25.50 2.86
N GLU A 229 -3.53 26.32 2.44
CA GLU A 229 -2.99 26.31 1.09
C GLU A 229 -2.65 24.90 0.61
N LYS A 230 -2.81 24.62 -0.67
CA LYS A 230 -2.68 23.32 -1.36
C LYS A 230 -3.79 22.31 -1.08
N GLY A 231 -4.79 22.68 -0.25
CA GLY A 231 -5.96 21.86 0.01
C GLY A 231 -5.74 20.66 0.95
N PRO A 232 -6.81 19.96 1.33
CA PRO A 232 -6.79 18.93 2.36
C PRO A 232 -5.97 17.68 1.96
N GLY A 233 -5.85 17.38 0.68
CA GLY A 233 -5.16 16.18 0.18
C GLY A 233 -3.65 16.15 0.47
N VAL A 234 -3.04 17.26 0.85
CA VAL A 234 -1.60 17.36 1.20
C VAL A 234 -1.36 17.47 2.70
N HIS A 235 -2.41 17.57 3.51
CA HIS A 235 -2.34 17.63 4.97
C HIS A 235 -2.96 16.39 5.60
N ARG A 236 -2.18 15.33 5.67
CA ARG A 236 -2.63 14.01 6.11
C ARG A 236 -1.90 13.57 7.37
N GLU A 237 -2.55 12.77 8.18
CA GLU A 237 -1.96 12.13 9.35
C GLU A 237 -2.18 10.61 9.29
N VAL A 238 -1.22 9.84 9.79
CA VAL A 238 -1.29 8.38 9.84
C VAL A 238 -2.12 7.94 11.02
N CYS A 239 -2.98 6.95 10.79
CA CYS A 239 -3.82 6.32 11.80
C CYS A 239 -3.65 4.80 11.74
N ILE A 240 -3.88 4.15 12.89
CA ILE A 240 -3.87 2.69 13.02
C ILE A 240 -5.09 2.30 13.84
N ASP A 241 -5.92 1.41 13.30
CA ASP A 241 -7.06 0.83 13.99
C ASP A 241 -7.07 -0.69 13.87
N ARG A 242 -7.74 -1.35 14.81
CA ARG A 242 -7.92 -2.79 14.74
C ARG A 242 -8.84 -3.15 13.57
N MET A 243 -8.44 -4.16 12.79
CA MET A 243 -9.25 -4.72 11.71
C MET A 243 -9.75 -6.11 12.12
N GLU A 244 -11.05 -6.33 12.06
CA GLU A 244 -11.69 -7.56 12.49
C GLU A 244 -12.44 -8.22 11.32
N PHE A 245 -12.62 -9.54 11.43
CA PHE A 245 -13.34 -10.35 10.46
C PHE A 245 -14.58 -10.99 11.09
N ASN A 246 -15.59 -11.16 10.28
CA ASN A 246 -16.74 -11.98 10.60
C ASN A 246 -16.39 -13.48 10.45
N PRO A 247 -17.18 -14.40 11.05
CA PRO A 247 -16.95 -15.84 10.89
C PRO A 247 -16.95 -16.33 9.45
N ASP A 248 -17.65 -15.64 8.53
CA ASP A 248 -17.67 -15.94 7.09
C ASP A 248 -16.47 -15.37 6.32
N GLY A 249 -15.51 -14.75 7.00
CA GLY A 249 -14.32 -14.14 6.43
C GLY A 249 -14.53 -12.73 5.89
N THR A 250 -15.73 -12.16 5.93
CA THR A 250 -15.93 -10.76 5.53
C THR A 250 -15.29 -9.80 6.52
N ILE A 251 -14.71 -8.69 6.02
CA ILE A 251 -14.15 -7.64 6.88
C ILE A 251 -15.29 -6.90 7.59
N ARG A 252 -15.16 -6.71 8.89
CA ARG A 252 -16.03 -5.80 9.64
C ARG A 252 -15.68 -4.37 9.30
N LYS A 253 -16.69 -3.52 9.15
CA LYS A 253 -16.45 -2.09 8.96
C LYS A 253 -15.65 -1.54 10.14
N VAL A 254 -14.51 -0.95 9.83
CA VAL A 254 -13.66 -0.30 10.83
C VAL A 254 -14.31 0.99 11.30
N VAL A 255 -14.34 1.20 12.59
CA VAL A 255 -14.79 2.45 13.21
C VAL A 255 -13.55 3.25 13.59
N PRO A 256 -13.22 4.31 12.84
CA PRO A 256 -12.02 5.09 13.11
C PRO A 256 -12.05 5.68 14.52
N PHE A 257 -10.92 5.63 15.21
CA PHE A 257 -10.81 6.16 16.57
C PHE A 257 -9.99 7.45 16.61
N TYR A 258 -10.40 8.41 17.41
CA TYR A 258 -9.77 9.74 17.43
C TYR A 258 -8.62 9.86 18.43
N SER A 259 -8.28 8.86 19.25
CA SER A 259 -7.20 9.01 20.21
C SER A 259 -5.84 8.68 19.61
N SER A 260 -4.98 9.68 19.56
CA SER A 260 -3.56 9.60 19.20
C SER A 260 -2.67 8.87 20.22
N VAL A 261 -3.25 8.09 21.13
CA VAL A 261 -2.51 7.42 22.20
C VAL A 261 -2.75 5.92 22.17
N PHE A 262 -2.22 5.25 21.15
CA PHE A 262 -1.77 3.89 21.37
C PHE A 262 -0.36 3.95 21.93
N SER A 263 -0.22 3.55 23.20
CA SER A 263 1.09 3.15 23.70
C SER A 263 1.53 1.92 22.88
N VAL A 264 2.40 2.11 21.93
CA VAL A 264 2.97 1.07 21.04
C VAL A 264 3.62 -0.06 21.85
N SER A 265 3.94 0.17 23.12
CA SER A 265 4.46 -0.84 24.06
C SER A 265 3.53 -2.03 24.29
N ARG A 266 2.25 -1.96 23.90
CA ARG A 266 1.31 -3.10 23.96
C ARG A 266 1.19 -3.87 22.64
N LEU A 267 1.61 -3.30 21.52
CA LEU A 267 1.49 -3.95 20.20
C LEU A 267 2.66 -4.90 19.90
N PHE A 268 3.84 -4.65 20.50
CA PHE A 268 5.01 -5.48 20.33
C PHE A 268 5.65 -5.68 21.70
N PRO A 269 5.43 -6.83 22.37
CA PRO A 269 6.29 -7.19 23.49
C PRO A 269 7.71 -7.28 22.94
N LEU A 270 8.61 -6.42 23.44
CA LEU A 270 10.02 -6.54 23.14
C LEU A 270 10.44 -7.98 23.46
N PRO A 271 11.17 -8.66 22.58
CA PRO A 271 11.72 -9.95 22.92
C PRO A 271 12.54 -9.76 24.20
N SER A 272 12.24 -10.55 25.23
CA SER A 272 13.00 -10.58 26.46
C SER A 272 14.44 -10.88 26.08
N ALA A 273 15.32 -9.90 26.26
CA ALA A 273 16.75 -10.13 26.16
C ALA A 273 17.10 -11.19 27.20
N SER A 274 17.31 -12.43 26.76
CA SER A 274 17.96 -13.45 27.55
C SER A 274 19.42 -13.02 27.70
N ILE A 275 19.72 -12.44 28.86
CA ILE A 275 21.09 -12.24 29.30
C ILE A 275 21.65 -13.64 29.51
N VAL A 276 22.44 -14.14 28.57
CA VAL A 276 23.35 -15.25 28.79
C VAL A 276 24.52 -14.68 29.54
N GLN A 277 24.53 -14.88 30.87
CA GLN A 277 25.76 -14.77 31.67
C GLN A 277 26.64 -15.98 31.37
N THR A 278 27.76 -15.76 30.77
CA THR A 278 28.99 -16.57 31.03
C THR A 278 30.16 -15.64 31.11
#